data_9cd6a8155b362602d6fcb11997716df3
#
_entry.id   9cd6a8155b362602d6fcb11997716df3
#
_cell.length_a   1.000
_cell.length_b   1.000
_cell.length_c   1.000
_cell.angle_alpha   90.00
_cell.angle_beta   90.00
_cell.angle_gamma   90.00
#
_symmetry.space_group_name_H-M   'P 1'
#
loop_
_entity.id
_entity.type
_entity.pdbx_description
1 polymer ?
#
loop_
_entity_poly.entity_id
_entity_poly.type
_entity_poly.pdbx_seq_one_letter_code
_entity_poly.pdbx_strand_id
1 'polypeptide(L)' 'MDHATTRATIIPEIVRLISEEYKIPEKEALDKFYTSATGASLSDDETGLYGQSALYIFGLFCEEYNNKMQL' A
#
# COMPACT_ATOMS: atom_id res chain seq x y z
N MET A 1 6.11 3.29 -21.35
CA MET A 1 6.72 3.12 -20.03
C MET A 1 5.97 2.07 -19.22
N ASP A 2 6.69 1.29 -18.48
CA ASP A 2 6.13 0.15 -17.78
C ASP A 2 5.81 0.51 -16.32
N HIS A 3 4.53 0.60 -15.99
CA HIS A 3 4.11 0.92 -14.63
C HIS A 3 4.43 -0.20 -13.65
N ALA A 4 4.64 -1.41 -14.14
CA ALA A 4 5.01 -2.52 -13.28
C ALA A 4 6.37 -2.28 -12.60
N THR A 5 7.29 -1.62 -13.31
CA THR A 5 8.59 -1.28 -12.72
C THR A 5 8.43 -0.30 -11.56
N THR A 6 7.54 0.69 -11.71
CA THR A 6 7.27 1.64 -10.64
C THR A 6 6.67 0.93 -9.42
N ARG A 7 5.71 0.05 -9.63
CA ARG A 7 5.11 -0.71 -8.53
C ARG A 7 6.13 -1.62 -7.86
N ALA A 8 7.02 -2.24 -8.65
CA ALA A 8 8.03 -3.13 -8.10
C ALA A 8 9.00 -2.39 -7.18
N THR A 9 9.18 -1.10 -7.40
CA THR A 9 10.03 -0.28 -6.56
C THR A 9 9.30 0.22 -5.32
N ILE A 10 8.04 0.58 -5.47
CA ILE A 10 7.28 1.26 -4.43
C ILE A 10 6.63 0.31 -3.43
N ILE A 11 6.18 -0.86 -3.89
CA ILE A 11 5.46 -1.80 -3.02
C ILE A 11 6.32 -2.30 -1.86
N PRO A 12 7.57 -2.71 -2.06
CA PRO A 12 8.39 -3.15 -0.93
C PRO A 12 8.54 -2.07 0.13
N GLU A 13 8.63 -0.80 -0.27
CA GLU A 13 8.77 0.28 0.68
C GLU A 13 7.48 0.49 1.47
N ILE A 14 6.33 0.42 0.80
CA ILE A 14 5.04 0.53 1.48
C ILE A 14 4.88 -0.61 2.48
N VAL A 15 5.22 -1.82 2.07
CA VAL A 15 5.12 -3.00 2.94
C VAL A 15 6.00 -2.85 4.16
N ARG A 16 7.21 -2.32 3.98
CA ARG A 16 8.11 -2.08 5.10
C ARG A 16 7.52 -1.07 6.08
N LEU A 17 6.92 0.00 5.56
CA LEU A 17 6.28 1.00 6.41
C LEU A 17 5.13 0.40 7.21
N ILE A 18 4.31 -0.42 6.57
CA ILE A 18 3.20 -1.08 7.25
C ILE A 18 3.72 -2.02 8.32
N SER A 19 4.74 -2.80 7.97
CA SER A 19 5.34 -3.74 8.91
C SER A 19 5.83 -3.04 10.16
N GLU A 20 6.49 -1.89 9.98
CA GLU A 20 7.04 -1.14 11.11
C GLU A 20 5.95 -0.47 11.93
N GLU A 21 4.96 0.08 11.25
CA GLU A 21 3.89 0.81 11.95
C GLU A 21 3.03 -0.11 12.81
N TYR A 22 2.68 -1.27 12.28
CA TYR A 22 1.78 -2.20 12.96
C TYR A 22 2.51 -3.34 13.65
N LYS A 23 3.85 -3.35 13.55
CA LYS A 23 4.70 -4.36 14.22
C LYS A 23 4.31 -5.77 13.82
N ILE A 24 4.17 -5.99 12.53
CA ILE A 24 3.83 -7.30 11.95
C ILE A 24 4.90 -7.67 10.94
N PRO A 25 5.04 -8.98 10.64
CA PRO A 25 6.01 -9.40 9.62
C PRO A 25 5.69 -8.81 8.27
N GLU A 26 6.72 -8.60 7.45
CA GLU A 26 6.51 -8.03 6.12
C GLU A 26 5.58 -8.88 5.26
N LYS A 27 5.63 -10.20 5.43
CA LYS A 27 4.76 -11.09 4.70
C LYS A 27 3.29 -10.80 5.02
N GLU A 28 2.99 -10.57 6.27
CA GLU A 28 1.64 -10.25 6.68
C GLU A 28 1.24 -8.85 6.21
N ALA A 29 2.19 -7.92 6.27
CA ALA A 29 1.95 -6.55 5.79
C ALA A 29 1.61 -6.55 4.31
N LEU A 30 2.33 -7.35 3.52
CA LEU A 30 2.10 -7.47 2.10
C LEU A 30 0.69 -8.00 1.82
N ASP A 31 0.29 -9.02 2.55
CA ASP A 31 -1.03 -9.62 2.39
C ASP A 31 -2.13 -8.60 2.72
N LYS A 32 -1.97 -7.89 3.82
CA LYS A 32 -2.94 -6.87 4.20
C LYS A 32 -3.04 -5.77 3.15
N PHE A 33 -1.90 -5.35 2.60
CA PHE A 33 -1.90 -4.31 1.59
C PHE A 33 -2.62 -4.76 0.33
N TYR A 34 -2.36 -5.98 -0.13
CA TYR A 34 -2.98 -6.47 -1.36
C TYR A 34 -4.47 -6.74 -1.22
N THR A 35 -4.95 -6.95 -0.01
CA THR A 35 -6.37 -7.16 0.21
C THR A 35 -7.10 -5.85 0.52
N SER A 36 -6.38 -4.73 0.61
CA SER A 36 -6.98 -3.44 0.90
C SER A 36 -7.46 -2.76 -0.38
N ALA A 37 -8.35 -1.79 -0.22
CA ALA A 37 -8.79 -0.97 -1.35
C ALA A 37 -7.64 -0.13 -1.88
N THR A 38 -6.76 0.33 -0.99
CA THR A 38 -5.58 1.10 -1.41
C THR A 38 -4.67 0.27 -2.30
N GLY A 39 -4.45 -1.00 -1.93
CA GLY A 39 -3.63 -1.88 -2.75
C GLY A 39 -4.26 -2.15 -4.10
N ALA A 40 -5.58 -2.35 -4.12
CA ALA A 40 -6.30 -2.57 -5.36
C ALA A 40 -6.21 -1.34 -6.26
N SER A 41 -6.32 -0.14 -5.66
CA SER A 41 -6.21 1.11 -6.42
C SER A 41 -4.82 1.28 -7.01
N LEU A 42 -3.78 0.90 -6.28
CA LEU A 42 -2.42 1.01 -6.80
C LEU A 42 -2.23 0.10 -8.02
N SER A 43 -2.88 -1.05 -8.02
CA SER A 43 -2.79 -1.99 -9.14
C SER A 43 -3.57 -1.52 -10.36
N ASP A 44 -4.48 -0.57 -10.18
CA ASP A 44 -5.31 -0.04 -11.27
C ASP A 44 -4.62 1.18 -11.88
N ASP A 45 -4.21 1.06 -13.14
CA ASP A 45 -3.51 2.14 -13.83
C ASP A 45 -4.37 3.41 -13.94
N GLU A 46 -5.68 3.27 -13.91
CA GLU A 46 -6.58 4.42 -14.08
C GLU A 46 -6.58 5.35 -12.87
N THR A 47 -6.20 4.84 -11.69
CA THR A 47 -6.18 5.69 -10.49
C THR A 47 -4.98 6.61 -10.44
N GLY A 48 -3.89 6.25 -11.13
CA GLY A 48 -2.67 7.04 -11.10
C GLY A 48 -1.89 6.98 -9.80
N LEU A 49 -2.27 6.09 -8.88
CA LEU A 49 -1.58 5.99 -7.60
C LEU A 49 -0.12 5.60 -7.75
N TYR A 50 0.22 4.88 -8.82
CA TYR A 50 1.61 4.48 -9.05
C TYR A 50 2.53 5.69 -9.21
N GLY A 51 1.99 6.88 -9.44
CA GLY A 51 2.78 8.10 -9.55
C GLY A 51 2.97 8.82 -8.23
N GLN A 52 2.41 8.31 -7.14
CA GLN A 52 2.54 8.93 -5.84
C GLN A 52 3.68 8.30 -5.04
N SER A 53 4.11 8.98 -3.98
CA SER A 53 5.17 8.45 -3.14
C SER A 53 4.67 7.30 -2.27
N ALA A 54 5.61 6.45 -1.83
CA ALA A 54 5.27 5.35 -0.95
C ALA A 54 4.63 5.85 0.34
N LEU A 55 5.13 6.95 0.86
CA LEU A 55 4.59 7.51 2.10
C LEU A 55 3.15 7.99 1.94
N TYR A 56 2.84 8.58 0.79
CA TYR A 56 1.48 9.02 0.51
C TYR A 56 0.53 7.83 0.46
N ILE A 57 0.91 6.78 -0.24
CA ILE A 57 0.08 5.58 -0.38
C ILE A 57 -0.05 4.87 0.97
N PHE A 58 1.04 4.84 1.74
CA PHE A 58 1.00 4.31 3.09
C PHE A 58 -0.03 5.05 3.95
N GLY A 59 -0.06 6.39 3.81
CA GLY A 59 -1.04 7.19 4.53
C GLY A 59 -2.48 6.83 4.19
N LEU A 60 -2.74 6.60 2.90
CA LEU A 60 -4.06 6.16 2.45
C LEU A 60 -4.43 4.80 3.05
N PHE A 61 -3.46 3.89 3.08
CA PHE A 61 -3.68 2.58 3.67
C PHE A 61 -4.02 2.70 5.16
N CYS A 62 -3.29 3.50 5.89
CA CYS A 62 -3.52 3.69 7.31
C CYS A 62 -4.90 4.26 7.58
N GLU A 63 -5.31 5.23 6.77
CA GLU A 63 -6.62 5.84 6.90
C GLU A 63 -7.72 4.82 6.68
N GLU A 64 -7.58 4.02 5.63
CA GLU A 64 -8.54 2.97 5.33
C GLU A 64 -8.60 1.94 6.45
N TYR A 65 -7.45 1.51 6.93
CA TYR A 65 -7.35 0.49 7.95
C TYR A 65 -7.98 0.97 9.28
N ASN A 66 -7.70 2.20 9.65
CA ASN A 66 -8.25 2.77 10.87
C ASN A 66 -9.77 2.93 10.79
N ASN A 67 -10.28 3.31 9.63
CA ASN A 67 -11.72 3.44 9.44
C ASN A 67 -12.42 2.11 9.59
N LYS A 68 -11.83 1.04 9.09
CA LYS A 68 -12.39 -0.29 9.24
C LYS A 68 -12.40 -0.73 10.70
N MET A 69 -11.39 -0.33 11.44
CA MET A 69 -11.27 -0.71 12.85
C MET A 69 -12.27 0.03 13.72
N GLN A 70 -12.81 1.13 13.25
CA GLN A 70 -13.76 1.93 14.03
C GLN A 70 -15.20 1.43 13.92
N LEU A 71 -15.44 0.47 13.08
CA LEU A 71 -16.75 -0.12 12.95
C LEU A 71 -16.96 -1.18 14.03
#